data_d6611bee426479f75338a0d6f42774b0
#
_entry.id   d6611bee426479f75338a0d6f42774b0
#
_cell.length_a   1.000
_cell.length_b   1.000
_cell.length_c   1.000
_cell.angle_alpha   90.00
_cell.angle_beta   90.00
_cell.angle_gamma   90.00
#
_symmetry.space_group_name_H-M   'P 1'
#
loop_
_entity.id
_entity.type
_entity.pdbx_description
1 polymer ?
#
loop_
_entity_poly.entity_id
_entity_poly.type
_entity_poly.pdbx_seq_one_letter_code
_entity_poly.pdbx_strand_id
1 'polypeptide(L)'
;WVSNVPHSTAAVVWAKFPDGLGSLVVDFDWDGVEVQEHYTNMHDGPQSHFYMENVELPETHVLTRGKDGFKQQLKALNWERVGSATLANSVARCAVDKALEYAQQREQFDQEIADFQGIEWKLADMVKELEASRTLAYRAAKEAEQRNRTPDRLQASLAKLYSGEMAENVVSE
;
A
#
# COMPACT_ATOMS: atom_id res chain seq x y z
N TRP A 1 -10.26 12.77 -3.37
CA TRP A 1 -10.30 11.33 -3.70
C TRP A 1 -9.64 10.52 -2.59
N VAL A 2 -10.29 10.44 -1.42
CA VAL A 2 -9.75 9.73 -0.25
C VAL A 2 -10.34 8.33 -0.24
N SER A 3 -9.47 7.32 -0.25
CA SER A 3 -9.88 5.92 -0.26
C SER A 3 -10.46 5.50 1.09
N ASN A 4 -11.43 4.60 1.06
CA ASN A 4 -12.06 3.96 2.22
C ASN A 4 -12.86 4.90 3.15
N VAL A 5 -13.09 6.16 2.81
CA VAL A 5 -13.92 7.07 3.62
C VAL A 5 -15.30 6.47 3.94
N PRO A 6 -16.02 5.81 2.98
CA PRO A 6 -17.32 5.20 3.27
C PRO A 6 -17.31 4.10 4.34
N HIS A 7 -16.13 3.55 4.64
CA HIS A 7 -15.94 2.48 5.64
C HIS A 7 -15.17 2.96 6.88
N SER A 8 -14.91 4.27 6.97
CA SER A 8 -14.12 4.87 8.04
C SER A 8 -14.98 5.81 8.87
N THR A 9 -14.68 5.95 10.16
CA THR A 9 -15.29 6.93 11.05
C THR A 9 -14.43 8.16 11.25
N ALA A 10 -13.15 8.09 10.89
CA ALA A 10 -12.20 9.18 11.07
C ALA A 10 -11.10 9.13 10.00
N ALA A 11 -10.39 10.23 9.84
CA ALA A 11 -9.22 10.35 8.98
C ALA A 11 -8.02 10.97 9.71
N VAL A 12 -6.82 10.56 9.32
CA VAL A 12 -5.59 11.30 9.66
C VAL A 12 -5.38 12.39 8.63
N VAL A 13 -5.39 13.64 9.08
CA VAL A 13 -5.27 14.82 8.23
C VAL A 13 -3.94 15.52 8.51
N TRP A 14 -3.27 15.95 7.47
CA TRP A 14 -2.09 16.80 7.56
C TRP A 14 -2.53 18.26 7.56
N ALA A 15 -2.06 19.02 8.54
CA ALA A 15 -2.44 20.40 8.72
C ALA A 15 -1.22 21.29 8.98
N LYS A 16 -1.39 22.57 8.67
CA LYS A 16 -0.43 23.60 9.02
C LYS A 16 -0.83 24.22 10.36
N PHE A 17 0.00 24.01 11.37
CA PHE A 17 -0.09 24.65 12.67
C PHE A 17 0.76 25.94 12.70
N PRO A 18 0.54 26.82 13.66
CA PRO A 18 1.37 28.03 13.81
C PRO A 18 2.87 27.76 13.96
N ASP A 19 3.22 26.60 14.54
CA ASP A 19 4.58 26.17 14.86
C ASP A 19 5.18 25.16 13.85
N GLY A 20 4.43 24.78 12.79
CA GLY A 20 4.93 23.90 11.74
C GLY A 20 3.85 23.02 11.09
N LEU A 21 4.27 22.07 10.31
CA LEU A 21 3.39 21.04 9.75
C LEU A 21 3.23 19.89 10.76
N GLY A 22 2.02 19.38 10.83
CA GLY A 22 1.71 18.24 11.68
C GLY A 22 0.55 17.42 11.15
N SER A 23 0.06 16.51 11.97
CA SER A 23 -1.09 15.67 11.67
C SER A 23 -1.99 15.55 12.88
N LEU A 24 -3.25 15.29 12.59
CA LEU A 24 -4.31 15.14 13.58
C LEU A 24 -5.33 14.12 13.10
N VAL A 25 -6.11 13.56 14.03
CA VAL A 25 -7.26 12.73 13.73
C VAL A 25 -8.49 13.61 13.68
N VAL A 26 -9.27 13.48 12.62
CA VAL A 26 -10.58 14.14 12.45
C VAL A 26 -11.64 13.06 12.41
N ASP A 27 -12.61 13.15 13.29
CA ASP A 27 -13.78 12.30 13.27
C ASP A 27 -14.79 12.85 12.26
N PHE A 28 -15.39 11.98 11.47
CA PHE A 28 -16.34 12.39 10.44
C PHE A 28 -17.70 12.83 10.99
N ASP A 29 -17.99 12.49 12.26
CA ASP A 29 -19.24 12.90 12.95
C ASP A 29 -19.12 14.28 13.62
N TRP A 30 -17.98 14.98 13.53
CA TRP A 30 -17.80 16.29 14.13
C TRP A 30 -18.53 17.39 13.36
N ASP A 31 -19.04 18.37 14.12
CA ASP A 31 -19.58 19.59 13.54
C ASP A 31 -18.55 20.29 12.66
N GLY A 32 -18.96 20.68 11.46
CA GLY A 32 -18.10 21.28 10.46
C GLY A 32 -17.33 20.29 9.56
N VAL A 33 -17.52 18.99 9.76
CA VAL A 33 -17.02 17.96 8.84
C VAL A 33 -18.17 17.49 7.96
N GLU A 34 -17.99 17.58 6.65
CA GLU A 34 -18.99 17.15 5.66
C GLU A 34 -18.38 16.12 4.71
N VAL A 35 -18.85 14.88 4.77
CA VAL A 35 -18.48 13.82 3.84
C VAL A 35 -19.40 13.88 2.64
N GLN A 36 -18.81 13.98 1.45
CA GLN A 36 -19.51 14.10 0.16
C GLN A 36 -19.86 12.73 -0.42
N GLU A 37 -20.47 12.75 -1.61
CA GLU A 37 -20.83 11.55 -2.35
C GLU A 37 -19.69 10.54 -2.47
N HIS A 38 -20.05 9.28 -2.52
CA HIS A 38 -19.14 8.17 -2.68
C HIS A 38 -18.94 7.85 -4.15
N TYR A 39 -17.70 7.56 -4.50
CA TYR A 39 -17.28 7.14 -5.83
C TYR A 39 -16.63 5.77 -5.74
N THR A 40 -16.56 5.09 -6.85
CA THR A 40 -15.75 3.89 -7.00
C THR A 40 -14.64 4.14 -8.01
N ASN A 41 -13.46 3.58 -7.77
CA ASN A 41 -12.37 3.56 -8.74
C ASN A 41 -12.50 2.34 -9.67
N MET A 42 -11.54 2.14 -10.57
CA MET A 42 -11.57 1.09 -11.58
C MET A 42 -11.67 -0.35 -11.03
N HIS A 43 -11.33 -0.56 -9.76
CA HIS A 43 -11.42 -1.87 -9.08
C HIS A 43 -12.51 -1.90 -8.00
N ASP A 44 -13.55 -1.08 -8.16
CA ASP A 44 -14.67 -0.92 -7.23
C ASP A 44 -14.28 -0.49 -5.80
N GLY A 45 -13.07 0.05 -5.63
CA GLY A 45 -12.61 0.60 -4.36
C GLY A 45 -13.35 1.89 -4.02
N PRO A 46 -13.96 2.00 -2.82
CA PRO A 46 -14.73 3.17 -2.45
C PRO A 46 -13.84 4.37 -2.16
N GLN A 47 -14.26 5.53 -2.63
CA GLN A 47 -13.61 6.82 -2.44
C GLN A 47 -14.63 7.90 -2.13
N SER A 48 -14.22 8.95 -1.42
CA SER A 48 -15.03 10.15 -1.20
C SER A 48 -14.16 11.39 -1.10
N HIS A 49 -14.82 12.53 -1.14
CA HIS A 49 -14.29 13.80 -0.64
C HIS A 49 -14.88 14.07 0.73
N PHE A 50 -14.16 14.79 1.56
CA PHE A 50 -14.71 15.42 2.75
C PHE A 50 -14.14 16.83 2.90
N TYR A 51 -14.93 17.71 3.45
CA TYR A 51 -14.58 19.09 3.71
C TYR A 51 -14.62 19.37 5.21
N MET A 52 -13.85 20.34 5.63
CA MET A 52 -13.77 20.76 7.02
C MET A 52 -13.84 22.27 7.07
N GLU A 53 -14.83 22.80 7.79
CA GLU A 53 -15.00 24.23 7.96
C GLU A 53 -15.29 24.54 9.42
N ASN A 54 -14.45 25.39 10.02
CA ASN A 54 -14.57 25.83 11.42
C ASN A 54 -14.64 24.66 12.44
N VAL A 55 -13.96 23.56 12.18
CA VAL A 55 -13.95 22.39 13.06
C VAL A 55 -13.14 22.70 14.33
N GLU A 56 -13.75 22.55 15.48
CA GLU A 56 -13.04 22.64 16.76
C GLU A 56 -12.30 21.32 17.07
N LEU A 57 -10.98 21.40 17.14
CA LEU A 57 -10.12 20.24 17.30
C LEU A 57 -9.62 20.10 18.75
N PRO A 58 -9.96 19.02 19.46
CA PRO A 58 -9.36 18.74 20.77
C PRO A 58 -7.86 18.50 20.63
N GLU A 59 -7.08 19.06 21.54
CA GLU A 59 -5.60 18.89 21.51
C GLU A 59 -5.18 17.41 21.62
N THR A 60 -6.00 16.58 22.24
CA THR A 60 -5.80 15.14 22.35
C THR A 60 -5.82 14.39 21.01
N HIS A 61 -6.35 15.01 19.96
CA HIS A 61 -6.40 14.46 18.60
C HIS A 61 -5.22 14.89 17.73
N VAL A 62 -4.34 15.76 18.23
CA VAL A 62 -3.11 16.14 17.53
C VAL A 62 -2.09 15.03 17.70
N LEU A 63 -1.69 14.37 16.60
CA LEU A 63 -0.70 13.31 16.58
C LEU A 63 0.73 13.84 16.56
N THR A 64 0.97 14.81 15.69
CA THR A 64 2.28 15.43 15.54
C THR A 64 2.12 16.93 15.26
N ARG A 65 3.01 17.77 15.80
CA ARG A 65 3.10 19.19 15.45
C ARG A 65 4.50 19.75 15.75
N GLY A 66 4.71 21.02 15.45
CA GLY A 66 5.95 21.72 15.70
C GLY A 66 7.01 21.48 14.63
N LYS A 67 8.23 21.93 14.90
CA LYS A 67 9.34 21.90 13.93
C LYS A 67 9.68 20.51 13.40
N ASP A 68 9.48 19.45 14.20
CA ASP A 68 9.74 18.07 13.83
C ASP A 68 8.48 17.28 13.44
N GLY A 69 7.30 17.88 13.50
CA GLY A 69 6.01 17.21 13.24
C GLY A 69 5.97 16.57 11.85
N PHE A 70 6.40 17.29 10.82
CA PHE A 70 6.50 16.77 9.45
C PHE A 70 7.48 15.59 9.34
N LYS A 71 8.64 15.67 10.00
CA LYS A 71 9.63 14.60 9.99
C LYS A 71 9.14 13.33 10.69
N GLN A 72 8.37 13.48 11.77
CA GLN A 72 7.74 12.34 12.45
C GLN A 72 6.73 11.66 11.56
N GLN A 73 5.92 12.44 10.86
CA GLN A 73 4.95 11.92 9.90
C GLN A 73 5.62 11.18 8.72
N LEU A 74 6.72 11.72 8.19
CA LEU A 74 7.49 11.03 7.15
C LEU A 74 8.06 9.69 7.62
N LYS A 75 8.36 9.54 8.91
CA LYS A 75 8.78 8.24 9.47
C LYS A 75 7.64 7.24 9.49
N ALA A 76 6.41 7.67 9.80
CA ALA A 76 5.23 6.80 9.76
C ALA A 76 4.99 6.25 8.34
N LEU A 77 5.17 7.06 7.30
CA LEU A 77 5.06 6.62 5.89
C LEU A 77 5.99 5.47 5.51
N ASN A 78 7.07 5.23 6.26
CA ASN A 78 7.93 4.08 5.96
C ASN A 78 7.23 2.75 6.24
N TRP A 79 6.34 2.69 7.24
CA TRP A 79 5.49 1.51 7.46
C TRP A 79 4.45 1.34 6.36
N GLU A 80 3.87 2.42 5.88
CA GLU A 80 2.93 2.36 4.75
C GLU A 80 3.61 1.85 3.48
N ARG A 81 4.88 2.23 3.23
CA ARG A 81 5.68 1.70 2.11
C ARG A 81 5.89 0.20 2.23
N VAL A 82 6.23 -0.31 3.43
CA VAL A 82 6.38 -1.75 3.66
C VAL A 82 5.04 -2.48 3.51
N GLY A 83 3.95 -1.90 4.03
CA GLY A 83 2.59 -2.41 3.86
C GLY A 83 2.17 -2.48 2.38
N SER A 84 2.43 -1.42 1.62
CA SER A 84 2.15 -1.38 0.17
C SER A 84 2.97 -2.41 -0.60
N ALA A 85 4.24 -2.62 -0.23
CA ALA A 85 5.07 -3.67 -0.81
C ALA A 85 4.50 -5.07 -0.54
N THR A 86 4.01 -5.30 0.67
CA THR A 86 3.37 -6.58 1.04
C THR A 86 2.07 -6.81 0.27
N LEU A 87 1.26 -5.77 0.08
CA LEU A 87 0.04 -5.85 -0.73
C LEU A 87 0.37 -6.20 -2.19
N ALA A 88 1.35 -5.52 -2.80
CA ALA A 88 1.79 -5.80 -4.16
C ALA A 88 2.28 -7.26 -4.33
N ASN A 89 3.06 -7.76 -3.35
CA ASN A 89 3.49 -9.16 -3.32
C ASN A 89 2.31 -10.14 -3.24
N SER A 90 1.24 -9.79 -2.51
CA SER A 90 0.06 -10.63 -2.38
C SER A 90 -0.73 -10.70 -3.68
N VAL A 91 -0.86 -9.59 -4.39
CA VAL A 91 -1.51 -9.53 -5.72
C VAL A 91 -0.71 -10.35 -6.73
N ALA A 92 0.60 -10.14 -6.80
CA ALA A 92 1.48 -10.89 -7.70
C ALA A 92 1.46 -12.40 -7.40
N ARG A 93 1.44 -12.78 -6.11
CA ARG A 93 1.32 -14.19 -5.71
C ARG A 93 0.02 -14.82 -6.22
N CYS A 94 -1.09 -14.10 -6.07
CA CYS A 94 -2.38 -14.59 -6.58
C CYS A 94 -2.35 -14.79 -8.10
N ALA A 95 -1.69 -13.87 -8.84
CA ALA A 95 -1.52 -13.99 -10.29
C ALA A 95 -0.68 -15.22 -10.67
N VAL A 96 0.47 -15.43 -10.00
CA VAL A 96 1.33 -16.60 -10.20
C VAL A 96 0.57 -17.90 -9.96
N ASP A 97 -0.14 -18.00 -8.83
CA ASP A 97 -0.86 -19.23 -8.47
C ASP A 97 -1.96 -19.54 -9.50
N LYS A 98 -2.70 -18.53 -9.99
CA LYS A 98 -3.72 -18.68 -11.03
C LYS A 98 -3.12 -19.04 -12.40
N ALA A 99 -2.02 -18.40 -12.77
CA ALA A 99 -1.33 -18.70 -14.03
C ALA A 99 -0.81 -20.15 -14.06
N LEU A 100 -0.22 -20.60 -12.95
CA LEU A 100 0.27 -21.97 -12.80
C LEU A 100 -0.88 -22.98 -12.87
N GLU A 101 -1.96 -22.76 -12.12
CA GLU A 101 -3.15 -23.61 -12.15
C GLU A 101 -3.74 -23.72 -13.56
N TYR A 102 -3.88 -22.60 -14.25
CA TYR A 102 -4.40 -22.60 -15.62
C TYR A 102 -3.46 -23.32 -16.59
N ALA A 103 -2.15 -23.10 -16.49
CA ALA A 103 -1.17 -23.72 -17.36
C ALA A 103 -1.12 -25.25 -17.24
N GLN A 104 -1.41 -25.78 -16.05
CA GLN A 104 -1.51 -27.24 -15.79
C GLN A 104 -2.85 -27.85 -16.22
N GLN A 105 -3.86 -27.05 -16.50
CA GLN A 105 -5.18 -27.55 -16.90
C GLN A 105 -5.45 -27.36 -18.40
N ARG A 106 -4.85 -26.34 -18.99
CA ARG A 106 -5.05 -26.00 -20.40
C ARG A 106 -4.17 -26.87 -21.29
N GLU A 107 -4.78 -27.61 -22.18
CA GLU A 107 -4.08 -28.42 -23.18
C GLU A 107 -4.09 -27.71 -24.56
N GLN A 108 -2.97 -27.80 -25.25
CA GLN A 108 -2.80 -27.48 -26.67
C GLN A 108 -1.73 -28.39 -27.29
N PHE A 109 -1.91 -28.80 -28.54
CA PHE A 109 -0.98 -29.68 -29.25
C PHE A 109 -0.71 -30.97 -28.49
N ASP A 110 -1.78 -31.58 -27.93
CA ASP A 110 -1.79 -32.86 -27.22
C ASP A 110 -0.98 -32.89 -25.90
N GLN A 111 -0.72 -31.75 -25.29
CA GLN A 111 -0.07 -31.65 -23.98
C GLN A 111 -0.54 -30.40 -23.20
N GLU A 112 -0.29 -30.39 -21.88
CA GLU A 112 -0.52 -29.22 -21.05
C GLU A 112 0.35 -28.05 -21.51
N ILE A 113 -0.18 -26.82 -21.46
CA ILE A 113 0.62 -25.66 -21.86
C ILE A 113 1.78 -25.39 -20.89
N ALA A 114 1.72 -25.91 -19.67
CA ALA A 114 2.82 -25.89 -18.71
C ALA A 114 4.08 -26.59 -19.23
N ASP A 115 3.95 -27.59 -20.12
CA ASP A 115 5.07 -28.36 -20.69
C ASP A 115 5.78 -27.62 -21.83
N PHE A 116 5.29 -26.47 -22.26
CA PHE A 116 5.98 -25.65 -23.24
C PHE A 116 7.05 -24.78 -22.60
N GLN A 117 8.27 -24.90 -23.01
CA GLN A 117 9.42 -24.17 -22.47
C GLN A 117 9.20 -22.64 -22.43
N GLY A 118 8.47 -22.09 -23.40
CA GLY A 118 8.14 -20.66 -23.39
C GLY A 118 7.22 -20.25 -22.23
N ILE A 119 6.34 -21.15 -21.77
CA ILE A 119 5.48 -20.95 -20.60
C ILE A 119 6.26 -21.19 -19.30
N GLU A 120 7.10 -22.24 -19.26
CA GLU A 120 7.97 -22.51 -18.11
C GLU A 120 8.86 -21.31 -17.77
N TRP A 121 9.47 -20.67 -18.77
CA TRP A 121 10.30 -19.49 -18.56
C TRP A 121 9.52 -18.31 -18.00
N LYS A 122 8.32 -18.04 -18.49
CA LYS A 122 7.46 -17.00 -17.95
C LYS A 122 7.13 -17.25 -16.49
N LEU A 123 6.66 -18.45 -16.15
CA LEU A 123 6.35 -18.83 -14.77
C LEU A 123 7.59 -18.74 -13.86
N ALA A 124 8.74 -19.18 -14.33
CA ALA A 124 9.99 -19.08 -13.59
C ALA A 124 10.41 -17.62 -13.31
N ASP A 125 10.27 -16.74 -14.31
CA ASP A 125 10.57 -15.32 -14.15
C ASP A 125 9.60 -14.65 -13.18
N MET A 126 8.30 -14.93 -13.26
CA MET A 126 7.29 -14.42 -12.33
C MET A 126 7.61 -14.82 -10.88
N VAL A 127 7.93 -16.08 -10.64
CA VAL A 127 8.29 -16.59 -9.30
C VAL A 127 9.58 -15.94 -8.79
N LYS A 128 10.61 -15.85 -9.63
CA LYS A 128 11.89 -15.22 -9.31
C LYS A 128 11.69 -13.75 -8.87
N GLU A 129 10.94 -12.99 -9.64
CA GLU A 129 10.63 -11.59 -9.36
C GLU A 129 9.85 -11.45 -8.04
N LEU A 130 8.85 -12.28 -7.82
CA LEU A 130 8.06 -12.31 -6.59
C LEU A 130 8.92 -12.61 -5.36
N GLU A 131 9.80 -13.63 -5.41
CA GLU A 131 10.64 -14.00 -4.27
C GLU A 131 11.70 -12.93 -3.97
N ALA A 132 12.25 -12.26 -4.98
CA ALA A 132 13.15 -11.12 -4.80
C ALA A 132 12.42 -9.96 -4.09
N SER A 133 11.21 -9.64 -4.52
CA SER A 133 10.37 -8.61 -3.92
C SER A 133 10.00 -8.91 -2.46
N ARG A 134 9.58 -10.14 -2.19
CA ARG A 134 9.27 -10.61 -0.83
C ARG A 134 10.48 -10.47 0.10
N THR A 135 11.66 -10.85 -0.38
CA THR A 135 12.90 -10.74 0.39
C THR A 135 13.20 -9.28 0.77
N LEU A 136 13.01 -8.32 -0.14
CA LEU A 136 13.17 -6.90 0.16
C LEU A 136 12.18 -6.40 1.22
N ALA A 137 10.91 -6.79 1.11
CA ALA A 137 9.87 -6.40 2.07
C ALA A 137 10.15 -6.99 3.46
N TYR A 138 10.50 -8.27 3.54
CA TYR A 138 10.85 -8.94 4.80
C TYR A 138 12.11 -8.34 5.44
N ARG A 139 13.14 -8.01 4.65
CA ARG A 139 14.33 -7.35 5.14
C ARG A 139 13.99 -6.00 5.77
N ALA A 140 13.20 -5.18 5.10
CA ALA A 140 12.79 -3.88 5.61
C ALA A 140 11.99 -4.00 6.92
N ALA A 141 11.09 -4.98 7.03
CA ALA A 141 10.31 -5.24 8.23
C ALA A 141 11.20 -5.77 9.38
N LYS A 142 12.10 -6.71 9.11
CA LYS A 142 12.98 -7.31 10.13
C LYS A 142 14.00 -6.30 10.68
N GLU A 143 14.58 -5.47 9.83
CA GLU A 143 15.48 -4.39 10.29
C GLU A 143 14.76 -3.37 11.16
N ALA A 144 13.45 -3.16 10.97
CA ALA A 144 12.65 -2.27 11.81
C ALA A 144 12.58 -2.76 13.27
N GLU A 145 12.55 -4.06 13.53
CA GLU A 145 12.56 -4.62 14.88
C GLU A 145 13.80 -4.16 15.68
N GLN A 146 14.94 -4.03 15.00
CA GLN A 146 16.23 -3.63 15.60
C GLN A 146 16.34 -2.10 15.76
N ARG A 147 15.45 -1.31 15.15
CA ARG A 147 15.46 0.16 15.08
C ARG A 147 14.25 0.81 15.74
N ASN A 148 13.94 0.45 16.96
CA ASN A 148 12.77 0.96 17.67
C ASN A 148 11.46 0.84 16.87
N ARG A 149 11.29 -0.26 16.16
CA ARG A 149 10.14 -0.58 15.32
C ARG A 149 9.86 0.45 14.21
N THR A 150 10.90 1.12 13.70
CA THR A 150 10.74 2.07 12.57
C THR A 150 11.56 1.58 11.38
N PRO A 151 10.92 1.29 10.23
CA PRO A 151 11.65 0.87 9.04
C PRO A 151 12.64 1.94 8.57
N ASP A 152 13.79 1.49 8.10
CA ASP A 152 14.74 2.39 7.44
C ASP A 152 14.14 2.96 6.17
N ARG A 153 14.35 4.27 5.93
CA ARG A 153 13.77 4.96 4.78
C ARG A 153 14.21 4.36 3.45
N LEU A 154 15.50 4.01 3.33
CA LEU A 154 16.04 3.45 2.09
C LEU A 154 15.46 2.06 1.85
N GLN A 155 15.47 1.18 2.86
CA GLN A 155 14.95 -0.17 2.75
C GLN A 155 13.44 -0.19 2.43
N ALA A 156 12.64 0.62 3.12
CA ALA A 156 11.21 0.74 2.85
C ALA A 156 10.93 1.28 1.43
N SER A 157 11.76 2.24 0.95
CA SER A 157 11.60 2.80 -0.39
C SER A 157 11.98 1.80 -1.48
N LEU A 158 13.07 1.05 -1.29
CA LEU A 158 13.49 -0.02 -2.21
C LEU A 158 12.43 -1.13 -2.30
N ALA A 159 11.92 -1.58 -1.14
CA ALA A 159 10.88 -2.59 -1.10
C ALA A 159 9.62 -2.13 -1.86
N LYS A 160 9.14 -0.89 -1.61
CA LYS A 160 7.94 -0.35 -2.28
C LYS A 160 8.15 -0.15 -3.78
N LEU A 161 9.29 0.39 -4.18
CA LEU A 161 9.60 0.64 -5.59
C LEU A 161 9.61 -0.67 -6.37
N TYR A 162 10.45 -1.62 -5.93
CA TYR A 162 10.60 -2.91 -6.60
C TYR A 162 9.29 -3.70 -6.65
N SER A 163 8.56 -3.76 -5.53
CA SER A 163 7.30 -4.52 -5.46
C SER A 163 6.21 -3.97 -6.38
N GLY A 164 6.17 -2.65 -6.60
CA GLY A 164 5.20 -2.04 -7.51
C GLY A 164 5.46 -2.42 -8.97
N GLU A 165 6.71 -2.30 -9.42
CA GLU A 165 7.12 -2.67 -10.77
C GLU A 165 7.00 -4.18 -11.01
N MET A 166 7.43 -4.99 -10.04
CA MET A 166 7.29 -6.43 -10.07
C MET A 166 5.83 -6.88 -10.21
N ALA A 167 4.92 -6.31 -9.40
CA ALA A 167 3.51 -6.70 -9.47
C ALA A 167 2.88 -6.36 -10.81
N GLU A 168 3.21 -5.19 -11.41
CA GLU A 168 2.76 -4.82 -12.75
C GLU A 168 3.26 -5.83 -13.79
N ASN A 169 4.55 -6.17 -13.77
CA ASN A 169 5.14 -7.13 -14.69
C ASN A 169 4.48 -8.51 -14.56
N VAL A 170 4.38 -9.03 -13.33
CA VAL A 170 3.82 -10.37 -13.08
C VAL A 170 2.35 -10.49 -13.46
N VAL A 171 1.55 -9.45 -13.22
CA VAL A 171 0.11 -9.48 -13.55
C VAL A 171 -0.12 -9.32 -15.07
N SER A 172 0.82 -8.71 -15.79
CA SER A 172 0.71 -8.47 -17.23
C SER A 172 1.18 -9.65 -18.10
N GLU A 173 1.95 -10.61 -17.54
CA GLU A 173 2.44 -11.80 -18.24
C GLU A 173 1.38 -12.90 -18.36
#